data_b20f5ae9430a662fce249c3c81860446
#
_entry.id   b20f5ae9430a662fce249c3c81860446
#
_cell.length_a   1.000
_cell.length_b   1.000
_cell.length_c   1.000
_cell.angle_alpha   90.00
_cell.angle_beta   90.00
_cell.angle_gamma   90.00
#
_symmetry.space_group_name_H-M   'P 1'
#
loop_
_entity.id
_entity.type
_entity.pdbx_description
1 polymer ?
#
loop_
_entity_poly.entity_id
_entity_poly.type
_entity_poly.pdbx_seq_one_letter_code
_entity_poly.pdbx_strand_id
1 'polypeptide(L)' 'MTNLTIDALERWVLFGAQWRIVDLSGESAVVDLCSCTGEVVERLDSDDPALIRYLRSAQSDPD' A
#
# COMPACT_ATOMS: atom_id res chain seq x y z
N MET A 1 -3.19 -14.36 9.28
CA MET A 1 -3.70 -13.48 8.32
C MET A 1 -3.18 -12.09 8.48
N THR A 2 -2.73 -11.49 7.44
CA THR A 2 -2.09 -10.20 7.52
C THR A 2 -3.04 -9.12 7.00
N ASN A 3 -3.33 -8.15 7.83
CA ASN A 3 -4.10 -7.00 7.41
C ASN A 3 -3.16 -5.93 6.91
N LEU A 4 -3.56 -5.27 5.85
CA LEU A 4 -2.79 -4.16 5.35
C LEU A 4 -3.03 -2.96 6.26
N THR A 5 -1.95 -2.39 6.78
CA THR A 5 -2.01 -1.21 7.63
C THR A 5 -0.95 -0.23 7.19
N ILE A 6 -1.11 1.02 7.66
CA ILE A 6 -0.13 2.05 7.36
C ILE A 6 1.23 1.64 7.91
N ASP A 7 1.22 1.07 9.11
CA ASP A 7 2.45 0.64 9.76
C ASP A 7 3.15 -0.44 8.93
N ALA A 8 2.38 -1.36 8.36
CA ALA A 8 2.94 -2.42 7.54
C ALA A 8 3.61 -1.85 6.29
N LEU A 9 2.98 -0.86 5.68
CA LEU A 9 3.55 -0.23 4.49
C LEU A 9 4.83 0.51 4.81
N GLU A 10 4.87 1.19 5.94
CA GLU A 10 6.07 1.92 6.32
C GLU A 10 7.21 0.97 6.62
N ARG A 11 6.92 -0.15 7.26
CA ARG A 11 7.95 -1.15 7.52
C ARG A 11 8.49 -1.75 6.25
N TRP A 12 7.59 -1.97 5.29
CA TRP A 12 7.99 -2.55 4.02
C TRP A 12 9.01 -1.67 3.34
N VAL A 13 8.77 -0.36 3.36
CA VAL A 13 9.68 0.60 2.76
C VAL A 13 11.00 0.65 3.51
N LEU A 14 10.96 0.50 4.82
CA LEU A 14 12.18 0.52 5.62
C LEU A 14 13.13 -0.62 5.26
N PHE A 15 12.61 -1.71 4.73
CA PHE A 15 13.44 -2.82 4.29
C PHE A 15 14.00 -2.62 2.88
N GLY A 16 13.77 -1.45 2.31
CA GLY A 16 14.28 -1.16 0.97
C GLY A 16 13.40 -1.66 -0.15
N ALA A 17 12.19 -2.09 0.19
CA ALA A 17 11.25 -2.57 -0.80
C ALA A 17 10.24 -1.48 -1.13
N GLN A 18 9.32 -1.79 -2.04
CA GLN A 18 8.35 -0.83 -2.53
C GLN A 18 6.94 -1.39 -2.45
N TRP A 19 5.97 -0.53 -2.58
CA TRP A 19 4.58 -0.95 -2.71
C TRP A 19 3.90 -0.07 -3.74
N ARG A 20 2.82 -0.58 -4.30
CA ARG A 20 2.13 0.10 -5.38
C ARG A 20 0.63 -0.04 -5.20
N ILE A 21 -0.10 1.02 -5.46
CA ILE A 21 -1.56 0.97 -5.40
C ILE A 21 -2.08 0.36 -6.69
N VAL A 22 -2.80 -0.74 -6.56
CA VAL A 22 -3.41 -1.42 -7.69
C VAL A 22 -4.80 -0.85 -7.95
N ASP A 23 -5.55 -0.69 -6.87
CA ASP A 23 -6.91 -0.20 -6.97
C ASP A 23 -7.22 0.59 -5.72
N LEU A 24 -7.91 1.69 -5.88
CA LEU A 24 -8.25 2.56 -4.76
C LEU A 24 -9.63 3.13 -4.99
N SER A 25 -10.55 2.76 -4.12
CA SER A 25 -11.91 3.29 -4.18
C SER A 25 -12.24 3.94 -2.85
N GLY A 26 -13.47 4.45 -2.73
CA GLY A 26 -13.89 5.06 -1.48
C GLY A 26 -14.11 4.05 -0.36
N GLU A 27 -14.19 2.78 -0.70
CA GLU A 27 -14.52 1.74 0.27
C GLU A 27 -13.43 0.71 0.47
N SER A 28 -12.50 0.60 -0.47
CA SER A 28 -11.46 -0.40 -0.34
C SER A 28 -10.23 0.01 -1.13
N ALA A 29 -9.14 -0.64 -0.84
CA ALA A 29 -7.89 -0.39 -1.53
C ALA A 29 -7.15 -1.71 -1.70
N VAL A 30 -6.46 -1.85 -2.83
CA VAL A 30 -5.63 -3.01 -3.12
C VAL A 30 -4.22 -2.51 -3.40
N VAL A 31 -3.26 -3.11 -2.73
CA VAL A 31 -1.87 -2.69 -2.82
C VAL A 31 -1.00 -3.90 -3.09
N ASP A 32 -0.09 -3.77 -4.03
CA ASP A 32 0.93 -4.77 -4.28
C ASP A 32 2.18 -4.42 -3.51
N LEU A 33 2.69 -5.38 -2.77
CA LEU A 33 3.97 -5.25 -2.12
C LEU A 33 5.03 -5.80 -3.07
N CYS A 34 6.01 -4.97 -3.37
CA CYS A 34 7.04 -5.32 -4.34
C CYS A 34 8.39 -5.44 -3.68
N SER A 35 9.22 -6.30 -4.22
CA SER A 35 10.59 -6.41 -3.75
C SER A 35 11.40 -5.22 -4.23
N CYS A 36 12.62 -5.12 -3.76
CA CYS A 36 13.49 -4.02 -4.16
C CYS A 36 13.81 -4.06 -5.65
N THR A 37 13.60 -5.21 -6.29
CA THR A 37 13.81 -5.32 -7.73
C THR A 37 12.53 -5.01 -8.52
N GLY A 38 11.44 -4.74 -7.83
CA GLY A 38 10.20 -4.37 -8.50
C GLY A 38 9.23 -5.50 -8.73
N GLU A 39 9.55 -6.71 -8.30
CA GLU A 39 8.66 -7.84 -8.48
C GLU A 39 7.58 -7.86 -7.41
N VAL A 40 6.36 -8.17 -7.82
CA VAL A 40 5.26 -8.27 -6.88
C VAL A 40 5.45 -9.51 -6.01
N VAL A 41 5.54 -9.29 -4.71
CA VAL A 41 5.71 -10.37 -3.76
C VAL A 41 4.38 -10.80 -3.18
N GLU A 42 3.50 -9.84 -2.91
CA GLU A 42 2.23 -10.13 -2.29
C GLU A 42 1.24 -9.03 -2.61
N ARG A 43 -0.04 -9.39 -2.71
CA ARG A 43 -1.10 -8.43 -2.92
C ARG A 43 -2.01 -8.43 -1.70
N LEU A 44 -2.22 -7.26 -1.13
CA LEU A 44 -3.04 -7.10 0.06
C LEU A 44 -4.16 -6.13 -0.23
N ASP A 45 -5.27 -6.31 0.48
CA ASP A 45 -6.38 -5.37 0.36
C ASP A 45 -6.86 -4.97 1.75
N SER A 46 -7.58 -3.86 1.80
CA SER A 46 -8.07 -3.35 3.06
C SER A 46 -9.28 -2.45 2.81
N ASP A 47 -10.17 -2.43 3.78
CA ASP A 47 -11.30 -1.52 3.73
C ASP A 47 -11.23 -0.49 4.86
N ASP A 48 -10.07 -0.34 5.46
CA ASP A 48 -9.87 0.61 6.55
C ASP A 48 -9.88 2.03 6.01
N PRO A 49 -10.82 2.88 6.44
CA PRO A 49 -10.90 4.24 5.92
C PRO A 49 -9.65 5.07 6.20
N ALA A 50 -8.99 4.82 7.31
CA ALA A 50 -7.76 5.54 7.61
C ALA A 50 -6.66 5.19 6.61
N LEU A 51 -6.57 3.92 6.26
CA LEU A 51 -5.58 3.48 5.29
C LEU A 51 -5.92 4.01 3.90
N ILE A 52 -7.19 3.99 3.53
CA ILE A 52 -7.61 4.50 2.23
C ILE A 52 -7.26 5.98 2.11
N ARG A 53 -7.45 6.73 3.17
CA ARG A 53 -7.10 8.15 3.19
C ARG A 53 -5.60 8.34 3.04
N TYR A 54 -4.83 7.50 3.71
CA TYR A 54 -3.39 7.56 3.63
C TYR A 54 -2.91 7.28 2.20
N LEU A 55 -3.46 6.25 1.58
CA LEU A 55 -3.07 5.87 0.22
C LEU A 55 -3.46 6.94 -0.78
N ARG A 56 -4.61 7.55 -0.57
CA ARG A 56 -5.07 8.62 -1.43
C ARG A 56 -4.11 9.80 -1.38
N SER A 57 -3.65 10.11 -0.20
CA SER A 57 -2.70 11.19 -0.01
C SER A 57 -1.36 10.87 -0.67
N ALA A 58 -0.93 9.64 -0.56
CA ALA A 58 0.33 9.21 -1.16
C ALA A 58 0.23 9.20 -2.68
N GLN A 59 -0.94 8.83 -3.19
CA GLN A 59 -1.13 8.77 -4.64
C GLN A 59 -1.20 10.15 -5.26
N SER A 60 -1.69 11.11 -4.52
CA SER A 60 -1.86 12.48 -5.01
C SER A 60 -0.63 13.32 -4.84
N ASP A 61 0.51 12.76 -4.87
CA ASP A 61 1.75 13.47 -4.67
C ASP A 61 1.87 14.54 -5.71
N PRO A 62 1.92 15.76 -5.33
CA PRO A 62 1.94 16.84 -6.26
C PRO A 62 3.26 17.04 -6.90
N ASP A 63 4.15 16.52 -6.45
CA ASP A 63 5.33 16.71 -6.90
C ASP A 63 5.71 17.38 -7.63
#